data_9793d97bc954e7f55a6b1956da47d060
#
_entry.id   9793d97bc954e7f55a6b1956da47d060
#
_cell.length_a   1.000
_cell.length_b   1.000
_cell.length_c   1.000
_cell.angle_alpha   90.00
_cell.angle_beta   90.00
_cell.angle_gamma   90.00
#
_symmetry.space_group_name_H-M   'P 1'
#
loop_
_entity.id
_entity.type
_entity.pdbx_description
1 polymer ?
#
loop_
_entity_poly.entity_id
_entity_poly.type
_entity_poly.pdbx_seq_one_letter_code
_entity_poly.pdbx_strand_id
1 'polypeptide(L)'
;MWLHPVEIRAGIGVGGWDVQLDSKGTTGQDGPAYHKARYAIKHADDSEGYPVLFCSGSHSDVTINTIIGGAASIMAKQSVYQNQIMLITELLFPICNYYVRAYDYVTPHDVAHFLHEKCYLAHEMERIMRPLPIDRLQHDFVEIIDPINAEDIREETKFYITSGKQRGIPTKLASIMEDISRQTVEKTIKAGNIYTARNMAIAAMNEMTNIRWER
;
A
#
# COMPACT_ATOMS: atom_id res chain seq x y z
N MET A 1 1.30 -6.27 2.27
CA MET A 1 1.00 -5.57 3.55
C MET A 1 -0.21 -6.17 4.25
N TRP A 2 -1.43 -6.13 3.71
CA TRP A 2 -2.65 -6.65 4.33
C TRP A 2 -2.60 -8.14 4.64
N LEU A 3 -1.92 -8.93 3.85
CA LEU A 3 -1.79 -10.38 4.00
C LEU A 3 -0.45 -10.80 4.63
N HIS A 4 0.37 -9.86 5.10
CA HIS A 4 1.59 -10.19 5.82
C HIS A 4 1.27 -11.11 7.02
N PRO A 5 1.99 -12.21 7.26
CA PRO A 5 3.21 -12.63 6.56
C PRO A 5 3.01 -13.46 5.28
N VAL A 6 1.79 -13.59 4.77
CA VAL A 6 1.52 -14.34 3.54
C VAL A 6 2.10 -13.59 2.34
N GLU A 7 2.96 -14.26 1.59
CA GLU A 7 3.50 -13.71 0.35
C GLU A 7 2.44 -13.71 -0.75
N ILE A 8 2.26 -12.56 -1.38
CA ILE A 8 1.36 -12.41 -2.54
C ILE A 8 2.20 -11.98 -3.72
N ARG A 9 1.91 -12.58 -4.86
CA ARG A 9 2.47 -12.19 -6.13
C ARG A 9 1.42 -11.45 -6.96
N ALA A 10 1.84 -10.39 -7.63
CA ALA A 10 0.97 -9.61 -8.49
C ALA A 10 1.69 -9.17 -9.76
N GLY A 11 0.96 -9.19 -10.86
CA GLY A 11 1.39 -8.62 -12.14
C GLY A 11 0.48 -7.47 -12.53
N ILE A 12 1.07 -6.31 -12.81
CA ILE A 12 0.38 -5.13 -13.29
C ILE A 12 0.72 -4.94 -14.77
N GLY A 13 -0.30 -5.07 -15.62
CA GLY A 13 -0.15 -4.86 -17.06
C GLY A 13 -0.88 -3.61 -17.52
N VAL A 14 -0.31 -2.90 -18.47
CA VAL A 14 -0.95 -1.72 -19.03
C VAL A 14 -0.91 -1.73 -20.54
N GLY A 15 -2.05 -1.36 -21.15
CA GLY A 15 -2.24 -1.36 -22.59
C GLY A 15 -3.71 -1.26 -22.96
N GLY A 16 -3.99 -1.43 -24.24
CA GLY A 16 -5.36 -1.50 -24.74
C GLY A 16 -6.11 -2.72 -24.19
N TRP A 17 -7.43 -2.65 -24.29
CA TRP A 17 -8.34 -3.71 -23.89
C TRP A 17 -9.17 -4.07 -25.12
N ASP A 18 -8.91 -5.21 -25.73
CA ASP A 18 -9.50 -5.56 -27.04
C ASP A 18 -10.84 -6.27 -26.89
N VAL A 19 -11.01 -7.09 -25.86
CA VAL A 19 -12.23 -7.85 -25.61
C VAL A 19 -12.60 -7.81 -24.15
N GLN A 20 -13.81 -7.33 -23.87
CA GLN A 20 -14.43 -7.37 -22.55
C GLN A 20 -15.76 -8.14 -22.64
N LEU A 21 -15.69 -9.46 -22.46
CA LEU A 21 -16.87 -10.32 -22.60
C LEU A 21 -17.75 -10.37 -21.35
N ASP A 22 -17.18 -10.11 -20.16
CA ASP A 22 -17.92 -10.09 -18.91
C ASP A 22 -17.42 -8.97 -18.00
N SER A 23 -18.36 -8.15 -17.50
CA SER A 23 -18.06 -7.07 -16.57
C SER A 23 -17.73 -7.57 -15.14
N LYS A 24 -18.00 -8.82 -14.82
CA LYS A 24 -17.88 -9.39 -13.48
C LYS A 24 -16.82 -10.47 -13.32
N GLY A 25 -16.19 -10.91 -14.41
CA GLY A 25 -15.23 -12.00 -14.39
C GLY A 25 -13.97 -11.72 -15.20
N THR A 26 -12.90 -12.44 -14.90
CA THR A 26 -11.64 -12.41 -15.68
C THR A 26 -11.69 -13.35 -16.87
N THR A 27 -12.71 -14.19 -16.97
CA THR A 27 -12.88 -15.18 -18.04
C THR A 27 -13.37 -14.49 -19.30
N GLY A 28 -12.61 -14.60 -20.38
CA GLY A 28 -12.97 -13.99 -21.67
C GLY A 28 -12.48 -12.55 -21.85
N GLN A 29 -11.60 -12.06 -20.99
CA GLN A 29 -10.91 -10.79 -21.19
C GLN A 29 -9.64 -11.01 -22.00
N ASP A 30 -9.41 -10.17 -22.99
CA ASP A 30 -8.23 -10.24 -23.83
C ASP A 30 -7.74 -8.84 -24.22
N GLY A 31 -6.45 -8.73 -24.50
CA GLY A 31 -5.82 -7.48 -24.93
C GLY A 31 -4.42 -7.29 -24.37
N PRO A 32 -3.69 -6.30 -24.89
CA PRO A 32 -2.31 -6.03 -24.49
C PRO A 32 -2.13 -5.85 -22.97
N ALA A 33 -3.06 -5.22 -22.29
CA ALA A 33 -3.02 -5.04 -20.84
C ALA A 33 -3.04 -6.40 -20.11
N TYR A 34 -3.95 -7.30 -20.53
CA TYR A 34 -4.06 -8.64 -19.94
C TYR A 34 -2.80 -9.49 -20.18
N HIS A 35 -2.29 -9.50 -21.40
CA HIS A 35 -1.08 -10.24 -21.74
C HIS A 35 0.13 -9.73 -20.95
N LYS A 36 0.29 -8.41 -20.80
CA LYS A 36 1.37 -7.82 -20.01
C LYS A 36 1.23 -8.12 -18.51
N ALA A 37 0.01 -8.09 -17.97
CA ALA A 37 -0.23 -8.46 -16.57
C ALA A 37 0.12 -9.94 -16.32
N ARG A 38 -0.28 -10.83 -17.23
CA ARG A 38 0.04 -12.27 -17.17
C ARG A 38 1.54 -12.52 -17.32
N TYR A 39 2.20 -11.79 -18.19
CA TYR A 39 3.66 -11.83 -18.32
C TYR A 39 4.33 -11.39 -17.02
N ALA A 40 3.91 -10.27 -16.45
CA ALA A 40 4.47 -9.72 -15.22
C ALA A 40 4.29 -10.69 -14.02
N ILE A 41 3.10 -11.26 -13.81
CA ILE A 41 2.88 -12.19 -12.70
C ILE A 41 3.70 -13.47 -12.83
N LYS A 42 3.88 -13.97 -14.05
CA LYS A 42 4.72 -15.15 -14.28
C LYS A 42 6.19 -14.86 -13.92
N HIS A 43 6.70 -13.69 -14.28
CA HIS A 43 8.07 -13.29 -13.94
C HIS A 43 8.22 -12.94 -12.46
N ALA A 44 7.18 -12.44 -11.79
CA ALA A 44 7.18 -12.26 -10.34
C ALA A 44 7.31 -13.59 -9.58
N ASP A 45 6.83 -14.69 -10.17
CA ASP A 45 6.99 -16.03 -9.64
C ASP A 45 8.44 -16.54 -9.74
N ASP A 46 9.11 -16.19 -10.84
CA ASP A 46 10.47 -16.64 -11.16
C ASP A 46 11.56 -15.74 -10.55
N SER A 47 11.21 -14.56 -10.04
CA SER A 47 12.17 -13.53 -9.63
C SER A 47 12.23 -13.38 -8.13
N GLU A 48 13.32 -13.80 -7.50
CA GLU A 48 13.57 -13.55 -6.08
C GLU A 48 13.50 -12.03 -5.75
N GLY A 49 12.70 -11.67 -4.76
CA GLY A 49 12.63 -10.31 -4.23
C GLY A 49 11.69 -9.35 -4.98
N TYR A 50 10.99 -9.80 -6.01
CA TYR A 50 10.04 -9.00 -6.78
C TYR A 50 8.63 -9.59 -6.76
N PRO A 51 7.92 -9.52 -5.63
CA PRO A 51 6.58 -10.11 -5.53
C PRO A 51 5.53 -9.38 -6.38
N VAL A 52 5.82 -8.14 -6.77
CA VAL A 52 4.94 -7.33 -7.63
C VAL A 52 5.77 -6.81 -8.81
N LEU A 53 5.33 -7.10 -10.02
CA LEU A 53 5.96 -6.58 -11.24
C LEU A 53 4.96 -5.81 -12.09
N PHE A 54 5.47 -4.74 -12.68
CA PHE A 54 4.78 -3.87 -13.62
C PHE A 54 5.33 -4.08 -15.03
N CYS A 55 4.45 -4.15 -16.01
CA CYS A 55 4.80 -4.29 -17.43
C CYS A 55 3.93 -3.37 -18.30
N SER A 56 4.55 -2.39 -18.90
CA SER A 56 3.94 -1.54 -19.93
C SER A 56 4.56 -1.78 -21.32
N GLY A 57 5.74 -2.38 -21.36
CA GLY A 57 6.59 -2.48 -22.54
C GLY A 57 7.47 -1.26 -22.76
N SER A 58 7.48 -0.32 -21.81
CA SER A 58 8.36 0.86 -21.83
C SER A 58 9.70 0.58 -21.16
N HIS A 59 10.73 1.33 -21.53
CA HIS A 59 12.02 1.32 -20.83
C HIS A 59 11.90 1.73 -19.34
N SER A 60 10.85 2.48 -18.98
CA SER A 60 10.57 2.90 -17.61
C SER A 60 10.18 1.72 -16.70
N ASP A 61 9.78 0.58 -17.26
CA ASP A 61 9.39 -0.61 -16.48
C ASP A 61 10.50 -1.06 -15.53
N VAL A 62 11.77 -0.97 -15.97
CA VAL A 62 12.92 -1.33 -15.12
C VAL A 62 13.02 -0.43 -13.89
N THR A 63 12.88 0.88 -14.08
CA THR A 63 12.92 1.86 -12.99
C THR A 63 11.75 1.65 -12.02
N ILE A 64 10.54 1.51 -12.55
CA ILE A 64 9.32 1.29 -11.76
C ILE A 64 9.46 0.00 -10.95
N ASN A 65 9.87 -1.10 -11.56
CA ASN A 65 10.03 -2.39 -10.89
C ASN A 65 11.14 -2.34 -9.83
N THR A 66 12.23 -1.64 -10.08
CA THR A 66 13.28 -1.43 -9.07
C THR A 66 12.75 -0.71 -7.84
N ILE A 67 11.95 0.34 -8.03
CA ILE A 67 11.32 1.09 -6.93
C ILE A 67 10.34 0.21 -6.16
N ILE A 68 9.45 -0.51 -6.86
CA ILE A 68 8.49 -1.44 -6.25
C ILE A 68 9.22 -2.54 -5.47
N GLY A 69 10.26 -3.14 -6.06
CA GLY A 69 11.07 -4.17 -5.42
C GLY A 69 11.76 -3.66 -4.16
N GLY A 70 12.26 -2.42 -4.17
CA GLY A 70 12.83 -1.78 -3.00
C GLY A 70 11.80 -1.60 -1.87
N ALA A 71 10.60 -1.12 -2.19
CA ALA A 71 9.50 -1.00 -1.22
C ALA A 71 9.10 -2.37 -0.65
N ALA A 72 8.95 -3.38 -1.51
CA ALA A 72 8.64 -4.74 -1.10
C ALA A 72 9.71 -5.33 -0.17
N SER A 73 10.99 -5.11 -0.47
CA SER A 73 12.12 -5.55 0.37
C SER A 73 12.09 -4.91 1.76
N ILE A 74 11.70 -3.63 1.86
CA ILE A 74 11.51 -2.97 3.16
C ILE A 74 10.37 -3.64 3.92
N MET A 75 9.22 -3.83 3.28
CA MET A 75 8.05 -4.43 3.93
C MET A 75 8.31 -5.87 4.38
N ALA A 76 9.03 -6.66 3.59
CA ALA A 76 9.38 -8.04 3.94
C ALA A 76 10.28 -8.14 5.19
N LYS A 77 11.04 -7.11 5.50
CA LYS A 77 11.92 -7.05 6.68
C LYS A 77 11.26 -6.44 7.92
N GLN A 78 10.03 -5.93 7.79
CA GLN A 78 9.31 -5.38 8.93
C GLN A 78 8.91 -6.48 9.90
N SER A 79 9.04 -6.19 11.20
CA SER A 79 8.37 -7.02 12.21
C SER A 79 6.85 -6.90 12.06
N VAL A 80 6.11 -7.86 12.61
CA VAL A 80 4.65 -7.83 12.60
C VAL A 80 4.11 -6.52 13.17
N TYR A 81 4.67 -6.04 14.27
CA TYR A 81 4.28 -4.77 14.87
C TYR A 81 4.52 -3.56 13.95
N GLN A 82 5.67 -3.51 13.27
CA GLN A 82 5.97 -2.45 12.29
C GLN A 82 5.00 -2.51 11.11
N ASN A 83 4.69 -3.72 10.63
CA ASN A 83 3.74 -3.92 9.55
C ASN A 83 2.30 -3.52 9.94
N GLN A 84 1.89 -3.79 11.19
CA GLN A 84 0.61 -3.33 11.72
C GLN A 84 0.52 -1.81 11.79
N ILE A 85 1.56 -1.13 12.29
CA ILE A 85 1.63 0.34 12.29
C ILE A 85 1.58 0.88 10.86
N MET A 86 2.28 0.26 9.92
CA MET A 86 2.21 0.64 8.51
C MET A 86 0.81 0.48 7.95
N LEU A 87 0.15 -0.65 8.23
CA LEU A 87 -1.21 -0.92 7.79
C LEU A 87 -2.21 0.12 8.31
N ILE A 88 -2.17 0.42 9.61
CA ILE A 88 -3.02 1.44 10.21
C ILE A 88 -2.72 2.82 9.60
N THR A 89 -1.44 3.12 9.35
CA THR A 89 -1.05 4.35 8.68
C THR A 89 -1.67 4.46 7.29
N GLU A 90 -1.65 3.39 6.49
CA GLU A 90 -2.26 3.39 5.16
C GLU A 90 -3.78 3.52 5.19
N LEU A 91 -4.42 2.98 6.21
CA LEU A 91 -5.87 3.05 6.35
C LEU A 91 -6.36 4.42 6.81
N LEU A 92 -5.67 5.03 7.76
CA LEU A 92 -6.04 6.33 8.32
C LEU A 92 -5.54 7.50 7.47
N PHE A 93 -4.42 7.35 6.81
CA PHE A 93 -3.79 8.36 5.97
C PHE A 93 -3.51 7.82 4.57
N PRO A 94 -4.53 7.31 3.86
CA PRO A 94 -4.32 6.75 2.53
C PRO A 94 -3.74 7.79 1.59
N ILE A 95 -2.78 7.36 0.78
CA ILE A 95 -2.30 8.19 -0.33
C ILE A 95 -3.24 7.93 -1.49
N CYS A 96 -3.97 8.94 -1.89
CA CYS A 96 -4.96 8.83 -2.97
C CYS A 96 -4.79 9.96 -3.98
N ASN A 97 -5.24 9.70 -5.19
CA ASN A 97 -5.46 10.74 -6.19
C ASN A 97 -6.87 11.29 -6.02
N TYR A 98 -7.14 12.55 -6.36
CA TYR A 98 -8.46 13.18 -6.28
C TYR A 98 -9.58 12.39 -6.99
N TYR A 99 -9.23 11.51 -7.91
CA TYR A 99 -10.18 10.75 -8.73
C TYR A 99 -10.54 9.37 -8.21
N VAL A 100 -9.90 8.88 -7.15
CA VAL A 100 -10.17 7.55 -6.59
C VAL A 100 -10.76 7.70 -5.20
N ARG A 101 -12.07 7.55 -5.09
CA ARG A 101 -12.72 7.36 -3.79
C ARG A 101 -12.42 5.92 -3.35
N ALA A 102 -11.38 5.76 -2.55
CA ALA A 102 -10.88 4.46 -2.10
C ALA A 102 -11.95 3.63 -1.33
N TYR A 103 -13.07 4.24 -0.96
CA TYR A 103 -14.07 3.64 -0.09
C TYR A 103 -15.46 3.44 -0.73
N ASP A 104 -15.58 3.58 -2.05
CA ASP A 104 -16.88 3.34 -2.71
C ASP A 104 -17.36 1.88 -2.62
N TYR A 105 -16.45 0.94 -2.28
CA TYR A 105 -16.72 -0.51 -2.29
C TYR A 105 -16.43 -1.21 -0.96
N VAL A 106 -15.75 -0.56 -0.02
CA VAL A 106 -15.38 -1.14 1.29
C VAL A 106 -15.80 -0.16 2.37
N THR A 107 -16.67 -0.61 3.25
CA THR A 107 -17.11 0.25 4.34
C THR A 107 -16.00 0.40 5.39
N PRO A 108 -15.94 1.53 6.12
CA PRO A 108 -15.01 1.68 7.24
C PRO A 108 -15.15 0.57 8.29
N HIS A 109 -16.36 0.06 8.47
CA HIS A 109 -16.63 -1.06 9.37
C HIS A 109 -15.95 -2.36 8.89
N ASP A 110 -16.00 -2.67 7.59
CA ASP A 110 -15.32 -3.86 7.04
C ASP A 110 -13.81 -3.78 7.23
N VAL A 111 -13.24 -2.58 7.08
CA VAL A 111 -11.81 -2.33 7.29
C VAL A 111 -11.44 -2.49 8.76
N ALA A 112 -12.22 -1.94 9.68
CA ALA A 112 -11.99 -2.05 11.12
C ALA A 112 -12.10 -3.51 11.58
N HIS A 113 -13.12 -4.23 11.10
CA HIS A 113 -13.29 -5.66 11.38
C HIS A 113 -12.09 -6.46 10.87
N PHE A 114 -11.68 -6.24 9.63
CA PHE A 114 -10.52 -6.93 9.06
C PHE A 114 -9.23 -6.65 9.83
N LEU A 115 -9.01 -5.42 10.28
CA LEU A 115 -7.87 -5.05 11.10
C LEU A 115 -7.87 -5.78 12.44
N HIS A 116 -9.03 -5.82 13.10
CA HIS A 116 -9.20 -6.53 14.35
C HIS A 116 -8.84 -8.00 14.20
N GLU A 117 -9.44 -8.68 13.23
CA GLU A 117 -9.17 -10.09 12.94
C GLU A 117 -7.69 -10.34 12.61
N LYS A 118 -7.09 -9.50 11.78
CA LYS A 118 -5.67 -9.61 11.43
C LYS A 118 -4.76 -9.45 12.64
N CYS A 119 -5.03 -8.49 13.51
CA CYS A 119 -4.21 -8.25 14.69
C CYS A 119 -4.42 -9.32 15.75
N TYR A 120 -5.64 -9.82 15.88
CA TYR A 120 -5.94 -10.95 16.74
C TYR A 120 -5.21 -12.22 16.30
N LEU A 121 -5.31 -12.58 15.03
CA LEU A 121 -4.60 -13.74 14.47
C LEU A 121 -3.09 -13.61 14.59
N ALA A 122 -2.53 -12.44 14.34
CA ALA A 122 -1.11 -12.21 14.50
C ALA A 122 -0.66 -12.33 15.96
N HIS A 123 -1.50 -11.86 16.90
CA HIS A 123 -1.24 -12.01 18.33
C HIS A 123 -1.22 -13.49 18.75
N GLU A 124 -2.20 -14.27 18.32
CA GLU A 124 -2.29 -15.71 18.62
C GLU A 124 -1.14 -16.51 17.98
N MET A 125 -0.82 -16.23 16.72
CA MET A 125 0.19 -16.99 15.98
C MET A 125 1.62 -16.67 16.39
N GLU A 126 1.93 -15.40 16.68
CA GLU A 126 3.32 -14.94 16.90
C GLU A 126 3.61 -14.62 18.37
N ARG A 127 2.69 -14.87 19.30
CA ARG A 127 2.84 -14.54 20.73
C ARG A 127 3.27 -13.10 20.96
N ILE A 128 2.73 -12.17 20.21
CA ILE A 128 2.97 -10.74 20.38
C ILE A 128 2.41 -10.34 21.76
N MET A 129 3.26 -9.79 22.61
CA MET A 129 2.91 -9.52 24.02
C MET A 129 1.81 -8.47 24.19
N ARG A 130 1.52 -7.64 23.16
CA ARG A 130 0.44 -6.65 23.18
C ARG A 130 -0.14 -6.52 21.77
N PRO A 131 -1.42 -6.89 21.57
CA PRO A 131 -2.12 -6.52 20.35
C PRO A 131 -2.24 -5.00 20.27
N LEU A 132 -2.27 -4.47 19.06
CA LEU A 132 -2.58 -3.06 18.88
C LEU A 132 -4.01 -2.80 19.39
N PRO A 133 -4.24 -1.75 20.19
CA PRO A 133 -5.56 -1.39 20.68
C PRO A 133 -6.42 -0.83 19.55
N ILE A 134 -7.06 -1.73 18.82
CA ILE A 134 -7.85 -1.41 17.62
C ILE A 134 -9.32 -1.18 17.95
N ASP A 135 -9.77 -1.58 19.14
CA ASP A 135 -11.17 -1.49 19.54
C ASP A 135 -11.72 -0.05 19.40
N ARG A 136 -10.91 0.96 19.66
CA ARG A 136 -11.30 2.36 19.41
C ARG A 136 -11.47 2.69 17.93
N LEU A 137 -10.69 2.07 17.04
CA LEU A 137 -10.80 2.31 15.60
C LEU A 137 -12.13 1.80 15.04
N GLN A 138 -12.80 0.87 15.70
CA GLN A 138 -14.08 0.33 15.25
C GLN A 138 -15.22 1.35 15.37
N HIS A 139 -15.15 2.27 16.35
CA HIS A 139 -16.23 3.21 16.62
C HIS A 139 -16.10 4.54 15.87
N ASP A 140 -14.88 5.03 15.68
CA ASP A 140 -14.61 6.38 15.17
C ASP A 140 -13.83 6.40 13.85
N PHE A 141 -13.72 5.27 13.16
CA PHE A 141 -12.82 5.10 12.01
C PHE A 141 -13.10 6.10 10.88
N VAL A 142 -14.37 6.41 10.60
CA VAL A 142 -14.75 7.31 9.50
C VAL A 142 -14.33 8.76 9.75
N GLU A 143 -14.43 9.21 11.00
CA GLU A 143 -14.11 10.58 11.37
C GLU A 143 -12.60 10.84 11.44
N ILE A 144 -11.80 9.76 11.54
CA ILE A 144 -10.37 9.85 11.75
C ILE A 144 -9.57 9.80 10.44
N ILE A 145 -10.19 9.36 9.34
CA ILE A 145 -9.51 9.25 8.05
C ILE A 145 -9.11 10.64 7.53
N ASP A 146 -7.81 10.82 7.30
CA ASP A 146 -7.22 12.06 6.77
C ASP A 146 -6.39 11.72 5.51
N PRO A 147 -7.00 11.65 4.34
CA PRO A 147 -6.32 11.28 3.11
C PRO A 147 -5.21 12.26 2.75
N ILE A 148 -4.10 11.73 2.27
CA ILE A 148 -2.98 12.50 1.75
C ILE A 148 -3.06 12.47 0.23
N ASN A 149 -3.21 13.64 -0.38
CA ASN A 149 -3.23 13.73 -1.82
C ASN A 149 -1.82 13.53 -2.39
N ALA A 150 -1.68 12.63 -3.35
CA ALA A 150 -0.42 12.34 -4.01
C ALA A 150 0.15 13.58 -4.76
N GLU A 151 -0.72 14.46 -5.26
CA GLU A 151 -0.30 15.69 -5.93
C GLU A 151 0.28 16.70 -4.95
N ASP A 152 -0.32 16.87 -3.77
CA ASP A 152 0.22 17.75 -2.73
C ASP A 152 1.63 17.32 -2.31
N ILE A 153 1.89 16.01 -2.26
CA ILE A 153 3.22 15.49 -1.97
C ILE A 153 4.20 15.83 -3.09
N ARG A 154 3.76 15.80 -4.33
CA ARG A 154 4.59 16.11 -5.50
C ARG A 154 4.93 17.60 -5.58
N GLU A 155 4.01 18.48 -5.23
CA GLU A 155 4.19 19.93 -5.31
C GLU A 155 5.05 20.49 -4.17
N GLU A 156 4.84 20.01 -2.94
CA GLU A 156 5.53 20.53 -1.76
C GLU A 156 7.02 20.20 -1.71
N THR A 157 7.49 19.17 -2.42
CA THR A 157 8.84 18.66 -2.21
C THR A 157 9.52 18.19 -3.48
N LYS A 158 10.23 19.11 -4.14
CA LYS A 158 11.11 18.76 -5.27
C LYS A 158 12.25 17.80 -4.88
N PHE A 159 12.63 17.73 -3.60
CA PHE A 159 13.77 16.94 -3.12
C PHE A 159 13.43 15.93 -2.02
N TYR A 160 12.32 16.10 -1.31
CA TYR A 160 11.89 15.22 -0.22
C TYR A 160 10.45 14.84 -0.42
N ILE A 161 10.19 13.56 -0.53
CA ILE A 161 8.85 13.03 -0.73
C ILE A 161 8.07 12.92 0.61
N THR A 162 8.43 13.65 1.63
CA THR A 162 7.74 13.69 2.91
C THR A 162 6.92 14.98 3.03
N SER A 163 5.61 14.88 2.83
CA SER A 163 4.72 16.02 3.08
C SER A 163 4.68 16.37 4.57
N GLY A 164 4.32 17.61 4.86
CA GLY A 164 4.05 18.06 6.22
C GLY A 164 2.99 17.22 6.93
N LYS A 165 2.00 16.72 6.20
CA LYS A 165 0.97 15.80 6.70
C LYS A 165 1.54 14.48 7.24
N GLN A 166 2.53 13.88 6.58
CA GLN A 166 3.19 12.67 7.08
C GLN A 166 3.90 12.90 8.42
N ARG A 167 4.45 14.09 8.65
CA ARG A 167 5.09 14.43 9.93
C ARG A 167 4.12 14.44 11.11
N GLY A 168 2.84 14.71 10.87
CA GLY A 168 1.77 14.70 11.87
C GLY A 168 1.30 13.29 12.27
N ILE A 169 1.57 12.28 11.46
CA ILE A 169 1.08 10.91 11.66
C ILE A 169 1.41 10.32 13.05
N PRO A 170 2.66 10.42 13.57
CA PRO A 170 2.95 9.87 14.89
C PRO A 170 2.10 10.44 16.01
N THR A 171 1.79 11.74 15.95
CA THR A 171 0.94 12.41 16.94
C THR A 171 -0.51 11.96 16.81
N LYS A 172 -1.02 11.88 15.58
CA LYS A 172 -2.39 11.44 15.32
C LYS A 172 -2.57 9.96 15.70
N LEU A 173 -1.63 9.08 15.33
CA LEU A 173 -1.69 7.68 15.74
C LEU A 173 -1.65 7.51 17.26
N ALA A 174 -0.77 8.25 17.95
CA ALA A 174 -0.69 8.19 19.42
C ALA A 174 -1.96 8.71 20.12
N SER A 175 -2.73 9.60 19.47
CA SER A 175 -4.01 10.06 20.03
C SER A 175 -5.15 9.06 19.86
N ILE A 176 -5.03 8.16 18.89
CA ILE A 176 -6.04 7.15 18.57
C ILE A 176 -5.75 5.83 19.31
N MET A 177 -4.48 5.51 19.46
CA MET A 177 -4.02 4.25 20.04
C MET A 177 -3.79 4.42 21.54
N GLU A 178 -4.54 3.67 22.34
CA GLU A 178 -4.35 3.67 23.80
C GLU A 178 -2.99 3.11 24.19
N ASP A 179 -2.42 3.67 25.26
CA ASP A 179 -1.16 3.22 25.87
C ASP A 179 0.10 3.26 24.98
N ILE A 180 0.02 3.92 23.83
CA ILE A 180 1.17 4.08 22.93
C ILE A 180 1.59 5.54 22.87
N SER A 181 2.82 5.82 23.30
CA SER A 181 3.35 7.17 23.22
C SER A 181 3.70 7.57 21.77
N ARG A 182 3.60 8.88 21.48
CA ARG A 182 4.09 9.44 20.20
C ARG A 182 5.51 8.99 19.88
N GLN A 183 6.39 8.95 20.90
CA GLN A 183 7.78 8.55 20.71
C GLN A 183 7.92 7.08 20.29
N THR A 184 7.07 6.21 20.83
CA THR A 184 7.03 4.79 20.44
C THR A 184 6.60 4.65 18.99
N VAL A 185 5.52 5.34 18.58
CA VAL A 185 5.07 5.35 17.18
C VAL A 185 6.17 5.86 16.25
N GLU A 186 6.80 6.98 16.59
CA GLU A 186 7.88 7.57 15.79
C GLU A 186 9.08 6.63 15.64
N LYS A 187 9.50 5.97 16.72
CA LYS A 187 10.58 4.96 16.68
C LYS A 187 10.19 3.78 15.79
N THR A 188 8.95 3.31 15.88
CA THR A 188 8.45 2.19 15.07
C THR A 188 8.42 2.56 13.60
N ILE A 189 7.92 3.74 13.25
CA ILE A 189 7.89 4.26 11.88
C ILE A 189 9.31 4.33 11.30
N LYS A 190 10.27 4.85 12.07
CA LYS A 190 11.68 4.93 11.66
C LYS A 190 12.29 3.55 11.49
N ALA A 191 12.14 2.68 12.48
CA ALA A 191 12.72 1.34 12.45
C ALA A 191 12.15 0.47 11.33
N GLY A 192 10.85 0.62 11.03
CA GLY A 192 10.18 -0.07 9.94
C GLY A 192 10.35 0.57 8.57
N ASN A 193 11.09 1.70 8.47
CA ASN A 193 11.25 2.50 7.24
C ASN A 193 9.90 2.79 6.53
N ILE A 194 8.83 3.00 7.31
CA ILE A 194 7.47 3.11 6.80
C ILE A 194 7.33 4.25 5.80
N TYR A 195 7.87 5.43 6.11
CA TYR A 195 7.81 6.57 5.19
C TYR A 195 8.61 6.34 3.91
N THR A 196 9.74 5.64 4.00
CA THR A 196 10.53 5.29 2.82
C THR A 196 9.73 4.38 1.89
N ALA A 197 9.11 3.33 2.41
CA ALA A 197 8.29 2.42 1.62
C ALA A 197 7.10 3.16 0.96
N ARG A 198 6.42 4.05 1.71
CA ARG A 198 5.33 4.89 1.19
C ARG A 198 5.81 5.83 0.08
N ASN A 199 6.94 6.49 0.30
CA ASN A 199 7.52 7.41 -0.68
C ASN A 199 7.93 6.69 -1.97
N MET A 200 8.45 5.47 -1.85
CA MET A 200 8.76 4.63 -3.02
C MET A 200 7.49 4.26 -3.79
N ALA A 201 6.40 3.93 -3.11
CA ALA A 201 5.12 3.68 -3.77
C ALA A 201 4.61 4.91 -4.54
N ILE A 202 4.72 6.11 -3.95
CA ILE A 202 4.36 7.38 -4.63
C ILE A 202 5.26 7.61 -5.85
N ALA A 203 6.56 7.40 -5.71
CA ALA A 203 7.50 7.57 -6.82
C ALA A 203 7.18 6.62 -7.97
N ALA A 204 6.91 5.34 -7.67
CA ALA A 204 6.49 4.37 -8.69
C ALA A 204 5.18 4.79 -9.37
N MET A 205 4.17 5.23 -8.61
CA MET A 205 2.91 5.72 -9.18
C MET A 205 3.12 6.94 -10.09
N ASN A 206 3.95 7.88 -9.70
CA ASN A 206 4.27 9.05 -10.52
C ASN A 206 4.96 8.65 -11.83
N GLU A 207 5.89 7.70 -11.79
CA GLU A 207 6.53 7.19 -13.01
C GLU A 207 5.50 6.44 -13.89
N MET A 208 4.61 5.66 -13.31
CA MET A 208 3.53 4.99 -14.05
C MET A 208 2.61 5.99 -14.76
N THR A 209 2.27 7.13 -14.15
CA THR A 209 1.42 8.15 -14.75
C THR A 209 2.10 8.90 -15.90
N ASN A 210 3.44 8.93 -15.92
CA ASN A 210 4.21 9.56 -16.99
C ASN A 210 4.33 8.69 -18.25
N ILE A 211 3.96 7.42 -18.18
CA ILE A 211 4.01 6.52 -19.33
C ILE A 211 2.91 6.91 -20.32
N ARG A 212 3.30 7.26 -21.54
CA ARG A 212 2.36 7.48 -22.62
C ARG A 212 1.87 6.14 -23.13
N TRP A 213 0.57 5.93 -23.04
CA TRP A 213 -0.08 4.74 -23.56
C TRP A 213 -0.31 4.93 -25.07
N GLU A 214 0.23 4.06 -25.89
CA GLU A 214 -0.25 3.91 -27.25
C GLU A 214 -1.64 3.23 -27.17
N ARG A 215 -2.63 3.92 -27.70
CA ARG A 215 -4.01 3.42 -27.78
C ARG A 215 -4.14 2.40 -28.87
#